data_c8ff67455fcf72e9926a21a7943365f3
#
_entry.id   c8ff67455fcf72e9926a21a7943365f3
#
_cell.length_a   1.000
_cell.length_b   1.000
_cell.length_c   1.000
_cell.angle_alpha   90.00
_cell.angle_beta   90.00
_cell.angle_gamma   90.00
#
_symmetry.space_group_name_H-M   'P 1'
#
loop_
_entity.id
_entity.type
_entity.pdbx_description
1 polymer ?
#
loop_
_entity_poly.entity_id
_entity_poly.type
_entity_poly.pdbx_seq_one_letter_code
_entity_poly.pdbx_strand_id
1 'polypeptide(L)'
;MKTADLPGGVDISLQEVLRLPADQQDALRHLLKIIEEAERREACSDDFLEFVKHVWPAFIEGKHHRVMADAFNRIANGELKRLIINMPPRHTKSEFASHLFPAWYLGRYPDKKVIQTAHTAELAVGFGR
;
A
#
# COMPACT_ATOMS: atom_id res chain seq x y z
N MET A 1 -11.56 -18.52 24.59
CA MET A 1 -11.14 -19.30 23.41
C MET A 1 -10.93 -18.31 22.27
N LYS A 2 -9.67 -18.08 21.84
CA LYS A 2 -9.40 -17.17 20.71
C LYS A 2 -9.57 -17.99 19.42
N THR A 3 -10.66 -17.76 18.71
CA THR A 3 -10.81 -18.14 17.32
C THR A 3 -9.94 -17.22 16.49
N ALA A 4 -9.09 -17.77 15.64
CA ALA A 4 -8.40 -16.98 14.64
C ALA A 4 -9.40 -16.71 13.50
N ASP A 5 -9.82 -15.46 13.33
CA ASP A 5 -10.57 -15.03 12.15
C ASP A 5 -9.68 -15.24 10.91
N LEU A 6 -10.02 -16.27 10.14
CA LEU A 6 -9.37 -16.53 8.85
C LEU A 6 -10.05 -15.69 7.76
N PRO A 7 -9.26 -15.12 6.84
CA PRO A 7 -9.82 -14.48 5.66
C PRO A 7 -10.69 -15.45 4.87
N GLY A 8 -11.90 -15.03 4.50
CA GLY A 8 -12.87 -15.85 3.79
C GLY A 8 -13.93 -16.52 4.64
N GLY A 9 -14.03 -16.25 5.97
CA GLY A 9 -15.14 -16.72 6.84
C GLY A 9 -15.11 -18.21 7.15
N VAL A 10 -13.95 -18.87 7.06
CA VAL A 10 -13.76 -20.25 7.47
C VAL A 10 -13.35 -20.26 8.94
N ASP A 11 -14.28 -20.63 9.81
CA ASP A 11 -14.05 -20.75 11.26
C ASP A 11 -13.48 -22.14 11.55
N ILE A 12 -12.14 -22.24 11.59
CA ILE A 12 -11.44 -23.46 12.00
C ILE A 12 -10.90 -23.23 13.41
N SER A 13 -11.29 -24.07 14.36
CA SER A 13 -10.79 -23.98 15.71
C SER A 13 -9.30 -24.38 15.76
N LEU A 14 -8.53 -23.67 16.58
CA LEU A 14 -7.09 -23.95 16.79
C LEU A 14 -6.84 -25.43 17.19
N GLN A 15 -7.82 -26.06 17.88
CA GLN A 15 -7.76 -27.46 18.28
C GLN A 15 -7.89 -28.42 17.08
N GLU A 16 -8.65 -28.05 16.06
CA GLU A 16 -8.76 -28.85 14.83
C GLU A 16 -7.47 -28.79 14.03
N VAL A 17 -6.86 -27.62 13.92
CA VAL A 17 -5.56 -27.46 13.24
C VAL A 17 -4.46 -28.27 13.93
N LEU A 18 -4.42 -28.30 15.25
CA LEU A 18 -3.43 -29.07 16.02
C LEU A 18 -3.61 -30.58 15.93
N ARG A 19 -4.77 -31.07 15.51
CA ARG A 19 -5.05 -32.50 15.29
C ARG A 19 -4.66 -33.00 13.91
N LEU A 20 -4.36 -32.09 12.97
CA LEU A 20 -3.93 -32.45 11.63
C LEU A 20 -2.52 -33.06 11.65
N PRO A 21 -2.20 -33.97 10.72
CA PRO A 21 -0.83 -34.41 10.48
C PRO A 21 0.09 -33.23 10.17
N ALA A 22 1.40 -33.34 10.48
CA ALA A 22 2.35 -32.25 10.35
C ALA A 22 2.44 -31.70 8.92
N ASP A 23 2.39 -32.56 7.92
CA ASP A 23 2.38 -32.20 6.50
C ASP A 23 1.15 -31.34 6.12
N GLN A 24 -0.03 -31.64 6.69
CA GLN A 24 -1.24 -30.87 6.47
C GLN A 24 -1.21 -29.53 7.22
N GLN A 25 -0.61 -29.48 8.41
CA GLN A 25 -0.40 -28.22 9.13
C GLN A 25 0.53 -27.28 8.34
N ASP A 26 1.60 -27.78 7.75
CA ASP A 26 2.54 -27.00 6.96
C ASP A 26 1.89 -26.52 5.63
N ALA A 27 1.12 -27.36 4.98
CA ALA A 27 0.34 -26.98 3.81
C ALA A 27 -0.67 -25.87 4.13
N LEU A 28 -1.38 -25.97 5.25
CA LEU A 28 -2.33 -24.95 5.71
C LEU A 28 -1.63 -23.62 6.01
N ARG A 29 -0.49 -23.65 6.71
CA ARG A 29 0.32 -22.44 6.96
C ARG A 29 0.77 -21.78 5.67
N HIS A 30 1.18 -22.56 4.70
CA HIS A 30 1.58 -22.04 3.39
C HIS A 30 0.43 -21.37 2.65
N LEU A 31 -0.75 -22.00 2.64
CA LEU A 31 -1.96 -21.44 2.04
C LEU A 31 -2.39 -20.14 2.73
N LEU A 32 -2.39 -20.11 4.06
CA LEU A 32 -2.73 -18.90 4.83
C LEU A 32 -1.77 -17.75 4.49
N LYS A 33 -0.48 -18.01 4.38
CA LYS A 33 0.51 -17.01 3.98
C LYS A 33 0.24 -16.46 2.58
N ILE A 34 -0.14 -17.31 1.63
CA ILE A 34 -0.49 -16.88 0.27
C ILE A 34 -1.73 -15.99 0.29
N ILE A 35 -2.75 -16.34 1.07
CA ILE A 35 -3.98 -15.56 1.21
C ILE A 35 -3.67 -14.19 1.84
N GLU A 36 -2.93 -14.16 2.95
CA GLU A 36 -2.51 -12.91 3.60
C GLU A 36 -1.70 -12.00 2.67
N GLU A 37 -0.82 -12.58 1.85
CA GLU A 37 -0.05 -11.82 0.85
C GLU A 37 -0.96 -11.29 -0.27
N ALA A 38 -1.95 -12.05 -0.71
CA ALA A 38 -2.90 -11.63 -1.73
C ALA A 38 -3.78 -10.48 -1.22
N GLU A 39 -4.35 -10.60 -0.03
CA GLU A 39 -5.16 -9.55 0.61
C GLU A 39 -4.36 -8.26 0.83
N ARG A 40 -3.12 -8.39 1.28
CA ARG A 40 -2.22 -7.25 1.45
C ARG A 40 -1.90 -6.56 0.12
N ARG A 41 -1.69 -7.33 -0.97
CA ARG A 41 -1.48 -6.76 -2.31
C ARG A 41 -2.71 -6.02 -2.80
N GLU A 42 -3.88 -6.56 -2.57
CA GLU A 42 -5.15 -5.91 -2.92
C GLU A 42 -5.34 -4.61 -2.13
N ALA A 43 -5.17 -4.65 -0.81
CA ALA A 43 -5.22 -3.46 0.04
C ALA A 43 -4.21 -2.38 -0.39
N CYS A 44 -2.97 -2.77 -0.70
CA CYS A 44 -1.94 -1.86 -1.21
C CYS A 44 -2.26 -1.31 -2.60
N SER A 45 -2.97 -2.07 -3.44
CA SER A 45 -3.41 -1.59 -4.75
C SER A 45 -4.52 -0.56 -4.63
N ASP A 46 -5.45 -0.75 -3.71
CA ASP A 46 -6.65 0.06 -3.59
C ASP A 46 -6.47 1.34 -2.76
N ASP A 47 -5.55 1.32 -1.80
CA ASP A 47 -5.29 2.46 -0.93
C ASP A 47 -3.81 2.87 -0.94
N PHE A 48 -3.57 4.15 -1.25
CA PHE A 48 -2.23 4.71 -1.29
C PHE A 48 -1.53 4.67 0.08
N LEU A 49 -2.25 4.89 1.19
CA LEU A 49 -1.64 4.89 2.51
C LEU A 49 -1.22 3.49 2.95
N GLU A 50 -2.00 2.47 2.61
CA GLU A 50 -1.64 1.07 2.86
C GLU A 50 -0.41 0.66 2.04
N PHE A 51 -0.31 1.10 0.79
CA PHE A 51 0.90 0.95 0.00
C PHE A 51 2.11 1.60 0.67
N VAL A 52 1.99 2.85 1.14
CA VAL A 52 3.08 3.56 1.84
C VAL A 52 3.54 2.80 3.07
N LYS A 53 2.63 2.36 3.92
CA LYS A 53 2.94 1.56 5.12
C LYS A 53 3.69 0.27 4.78
N HIS A 54 3.32 -0.35 3.66
CA HIS A 54 3.94 -1.58 3.20
C HIS A 54 5.38 -1.37 2.72
N VAL A 55 5.61 -0.36 1.87
CA VAL A 55 6.94 -0.12 1.28
C VAL A 55 7.89 0.64 2.20
N TRP A 56 7.35 1.30 3.21
CA TRP A 56 8.12 2.09 4.18
C TRP A 56 7.80 1.69 5.63
N PRO A 57 8.40 0.59 6.14
CA PRO A 57 8.09 0.07 7.49
C PRO A 57 8.37 1.04 8.64
N ALA A 58 9.30 2.00 8.47
CA ALA A 58 9.61 3.03 9.45
C ALA A 58 8.71 4.27 9.35
N PHE A 59 7.68 4.24 8.50
CA PHE A 59 6.78 5.37 8.31
C PHE A 59 5.93 5.63 9.55
N ILE A 60 5.94 6.88 10.01
CA ILE A 60 5.10 7.33 11.13
C ILE A 60 3.95 8.15 10.55
N GLU A 61 2.75 7.61 10.66
CA GLU A 61 1.55 8.24 10.14
C GLU A 61 1.13 9.46 10.95
N GLY A 62 0.95 10.59 10.28
CA GLY A 62 0.38 11.81 10.83
C GLY A 62 -0.94 12.20 10.15
N LYS A 63 -1.69 13.11 10.74
CA LYS A 63 -2.99 13.59 10.17
C LYS A 63 -2.86 14.13 8.75
N HIS A 64 -1.78 14.85 8.46
CA HIS A 64 -1.52 15.39 7.12
C HIS A 64 -1.27 14.31 6.08
N HIS A 65 -0.69 13.17 6.45
CA HIS A 65 -0.49 12.04 5.56
C HIS A 65 -1.83 11.44 5.10
N ARG A 66 -2.81 11.31 6.01
CA ARG A 66 -4.15 10.83 5.68
C ARG A 66 -4.85 11.75 4.68
N VAL A 67 -4.76 13.05 4.89
CA VAL A 67 -5.37 14.04 3.98
C VAL A 67 -4.73 13.98 2.59
N MET A 68 -3.41 13.85 2.52
CA MET A 68 -2.71 13.69 1.24
C MET A 68 -3.07 12.37 0.55
N ALA A 69 -3.10 11.27 1.31
CA ALA A 69 -3.43 9.95 0.77
C ALA A 69 -4.86 9.90 0.22
N ASP A 70 -5.84 10.46 0.94
CA ASP A 70 -7.21 10.61 0.42
C ASP A 70 -7.25 11.36 -0.90
N ALA A 71 -6.54 12.50 -0.99
CA ALA A 71 -6.48 13.27 -2.22
C ALA A 71 -5.82 12.49 -3.36
N PHE A 72 -4.78 11.70 -3.09
CA PHE A 72 -4.13 10.85 -4.08
C PHE A 72 -5.00 9.69 -4.54
N ASN A 73 -5.74 9.04 -3.63
CA ASN A 73 -6.74 8.03 -3.97
C ASN A 73 -7.79 8.60 -4.93
N ARG A 74 -8.31 9.80 -4.63
CA ARG A 74 -9.30 10.48 -5.47
C ARG A 74 -8.73 10.89 -6.83
N ILE A 75 -7.44 11.26 -6.92
CA ILE A 75 -6.78 11.49 -8.22
C ILE A 75 -6.69 10.19 -9.01
N ALA A 76 -6.27 9.12 -8.38
CA ALA A 76 -6.13 7.82 -9.03
C ALA A 76 -7.47 7.30 -9.56
N ASN A 77 -8.55 7.54 -8.82
CA ASN A 77 -9.92 7.18 -9.21
C ASN A 77 -10.55 8.14 -10.25
N GLY A 78 -9.84 9.24 -10.60
CA GLY A 78 -10.34 10.22 -11.58
C GLY A 78 -11.35 11.23 -11.04
N GLU A 79 -11.62 11.22 -9.73
CA GLU A 79 -12.54 12.13 -9.05
C GLU A 79 -11.95 13.53 -8.89
N LEU A 80 -10.63 13.61 -8.64
CA LEU A 80 -9.90 14.85 -8.47
C LEU A 80 -8.89 15.02 -9.59
N LYS A 81 -9.00 16.10 -10.36
CA LYS A 81 -8.16 16.34 -11.55
C LYS A 81 -6.97 17.28 -11.28
N ARG A 82 -7.02 18.05 -10.21
CA ARG A 82 -5.98 19.05 -9.87
C ARG A 82 -5.82 19.09 -8.37
N LEU A 83 -4.57 19.07 -7.91
CA LEU A 83 -4.22 19.14 -6.49
C LEU A 83 -3.03 20.09 -6.30
N ILE A 84 -3.13 20.99 -5.35
CA ILE A 84 -2.02 21.82 -4.89
C ILE A 84 -1.76 21.47 -3.44
N ILE A 85 -0.51 21.11 -3.11
CA ILE A 85 -0.11 20.75 -1.76
C ILE A 85 0.87 21.80 -1.24
N ASN A 86 0.40 22.59 -0.27
CA ASN A 86 1.24 23.57 0.44
C ASN A 86 1.53 23.05 1.84
N MET A 87 2.79 22.70 2.10
CA MET A 87 3.25 22.20 3.39
C MET A 87 4.65 22.71 3.70
N PRO A 88 4.99 22.88 4.99
CA PRO A 88 6.34 23.20 5.41
C PRO A 88 7.36 22.17 4.92
N PRO A 89 8.64 22.53 4.83
CA PRO A 89 9.72 21.58 4.56
C PRO A 89 9.75 20.44 5.58
N ARG A 90 10.29 19.30 5.20
CA ARG A 90 10.47 18.10 6.07
C ARG A 90 9.17 17.43 6.56
N HIS A 91 8.05 17.66 5.87
CA HIS A 91 6.76 16.98 6.15
C HIS A 91 6.44 15.90 5.09
N THR A 92 7.45 15.23 4.57
CA THR A 92 7.34 14.10 3.61
C THR A 92 6.59 14.39 2.31
N LYS A 93 6.22 15.66 2.04
CA LYS A 93 5.45 16.06 0.86
C LYS A 93 6.05 15.54 -0.46
N SER A 94 7.35 15.76 -0.67
CA SER A 94 8.03 15.35 -1.92
C SER A 94 8.16 13.84 -1.99
N GLU A 95 8.40 13.17 -0.88
CA GLU A 95 8.46 11.71 -0.82
C GLU A 95 7.12 11.10 -1.24
N PHE A 96 6.02 11.61 -0.67
CA PHE A 96 4.68 11.16 -1.03
C PHE A 96 4.31 11.48 -2.48
N ALA A 97 4.49 12.75 -2.91
CA ALA A 97 3.99 13.21 -4.20
C ALA A 97 4.90 12.85 -5.38
N SER A 98 6.23 12.80 -5.17
CA SER A 98 7.18 12.65 -6.27
C SER A 98 7.83 11.27 -6.38
N HIS A 99 7.80 10.46 -5.31
CA HIS A 99 8.34 9.10 -5.32
C HIS A 99 7.23 8.06 -5.15
N LEU A 100 6.52 8.09 -4.03
CA LEU A 100 5.58 7.02 -3.68
C LEU A 100 4.31 7.03 -4.54
N PHE A 101 3.71 8.20 -4.76
CA PHE A 101 2.48 8.29 -5.55
C PHE A 101 2.68 7.87 -7.02
N PRO A 102 3.70 8.31 -7.75
CA PRO A 102 3.95 7.83 -9.11
C PRO A 102 4.21 6.33 -9.18
N ALA A 103 4.97 5.76 -8.21
CA ALA A 103 5.23 4.34 -8.16
C ALA A 103 3.94 3.54 -7.95
N TRP A 104 3.12 3.93 -6.98
CA TRP A 104 1.82 3.32 -6.71
C TRP A 104 0.86 3.45 -7.90
N TYR A 105 0.76 4.65 -8.47
CA TYR A 105 -0.14 4.93 -9.58
C TYR A 105 0.20 4.10 -10.82
N LEU A 106 1.48 3.98 -11.17
CA LEU A 106 1.92 3.16 -12.30
C LEU A 106 1.80 1.67 -12.02
N GLY A 107 1.97 1.24 -10.76
CA GLY A 107 1.69 -0.14 -10.36
C GLY A 107 0.23 -0.52 -10.52
N ARG A 108 -0.69 0.40 -10.21
CA ARG A 108 -2.14 0.20 -10.37
C ARG A 108 -2.60 0.34 -11.83
N TYR A 109 -1.97 1.22 -12.58
CA TYR A 109 -2.33 1.55 -13.97
C TYR A 109 -1.09 1.49 -14.90
N PRO A 110 -0.63 0.30 -15.27
CA PRO A 110 0.61 0.13 -16.06
C PRO A 110 0.59 0.82 -17.44
N ASP A 111 -0.59 1.00 -18.01
CA ASP A 111 -0.76 1.66 -19.33
C ASP A 111 -0.72 3.19 -19.24
N LYS A 112 -0.71 3.75 -18.05
CA LYS A 112 -0.68 5.20 -17.87
C LYS A 112 0.76 5.73 -17.90
N LYS A 113 0.88 7.02 -18.12
CA LYS A 113 2.16 7.74 -18.14
C LYS A 113 2.13 8.86 -17.11
N VAL A 114 3.23 9.04 -16.40
CA VAL A 114 3.43 10.13 -15.45
C VAL A 114 4.55 11.03 -15.95
N ILE A 115 4.29 12.33 -16.00
CA ILE A 115 5.30 13.33 -16.34
C ILE A 115 5.62 14.09 -15.05
N GLN A 116 6.88 14.04 -14.66
CA GLN A 116 7.39 14.77 -13.49
C GLN A 116 8.25 15.95 -13.97
N THR A 117 8.00 17.11 -13.39
CA THR A 117 8.75 18.32 -13.69
C THR A 117 9.29 18.91 -12.39
N ALA A 118 10.49 19.47 -12.46
CA ALA A 118 11.14 20.18 -11.36
C ALA A 118 11.87 21.41 -11.90
N HIS A 119 12.30 22.30 -11.01
CA HIS A 119 13.06 23.51 -11.40
C HIS A 119 14.49 23.20 -11.86
N THR A 120 15.03 22.00 -11.56
CA THR A 120 16.31 21.53 -12.09
C THR A 120 16.17 20.15 -12.69
N ALA A 121 16.96 19.87 -13.74
CA ALA A 121 17.00 18.55 -14.36
C ALA A 121 17.46 17.45 -13.38
N GLU A 122 18.39 17.77 -12.49
CA GLU A 122 18.91 16.86 -11.49
C GLU A 122 17.83 16.35 -10.54
N LEU A 123 16.95 17.25 -10.06
CA LEU A 123 15.80 16.85 -9.23
C LEU A 123 14.79 16.03 -10.01
N ALA A 124 14.48 16.40 -11.25
CA ALA A 124 13.53 15.64 -12.07
C ALA A 124 14.03 14.21 -12.34
N VAL A 125 15.33 14.03 -12.63
CA VAL A 125 15.95 12.72 -12.80
C VAL A 125 16.00 11.95 -11.48
N GLY A 126 16.22 12.63 -10.35
CA GLY A 126 16.23 12.02 -9.02
C GLY A 126 14.89 11.37 -8.63
N PHE A 127 13.77 11.93 -9.08
CA PHE A 127 12.43 11.38 -8.82
C PHE A 127 12.10 10.12 -9.64
N GLY A 128 12.82 9.87 -10.72
CA GLY A 128 12.63 8.72 -11.60
C GLY A 128 13.53 7.51 -11.31
N ARG A 129 14.35 7.57 -10.26
CA ARG A 129 15.23 6.50 -9.79
C ARG A 129 14.66 5.84 -8.55
#